data_a8be90629b7d0ec1d0d065e707101f21
#
_entry.id   a8be90629b7d0ec1d0d065e707101f21
#
_cell.length_a   1.000
_cell.length_b   1.000
_cell.length_c   1.000
_cell.angle_alpha   90.00
_cell.angle_beta   90.00
_cell.angle_gamma   90.00
#
_symmetry.space_group_name_H-M   'P 1'
#
loop_
_entity.id
_entity.type
_entity.pdbx_description
1 polymer ?
#
loop_
_entity_poly.entity_id
_entity_poly.type
_entity_poly.pdbx_seq_one_letter_code
_entity_poly.pdbx_strand_id
1 'polypeptide(L)'
;SLVILVIEENRLTGVNEEHTRLLKRMIDRDRNHPCIILWSVGNEEWGIEWKENGTRIAATMREYCHRFDPTRLMTVASSSGPAILIPADVAGYNYILQNPVEQHRKDYPGRRALGSEETTGCGTRGIYFDAHDKGHMVAHNRKPNGPDSLLNCIERGWKFYDERPYLAGLFYWTGFDYRGEPNPMKFPATGSQFGILDYCGFPKDEAWYLKSWWTDEPVLHILPHWNLQGHEGDSIDIWVYSNCDEVELTVNGKKLDRKPMPRNGHLSWKAVFQPGAVKAVGYKNGKKILARTVETTGAPARISLTADRPVIQADNRDVTVCNIELQDK
;
A
#
# COMPACT_ATOMS: atom_id res chain seq x y z
N SER A 1 18.71 -13.07 -2.97
CA SER A 1 17.34 -13.19 -3.50
C SER A 1 16.38 -12.51 -2.54
N LEU A 2 15.58 -11.60 -3.04
CA LEU A 2 14.50 -11.02 -2.25
C LEU A 2 13.50 -12.15 -1.94
N VAL A 3 13.33 -12.50 -0.67
CA VAL A 3 12.28 -13.43 -0.25
C VAL A 3 11.00 -12.62 -0.10
N ILE A 4 10.15 -12.67 -1.13
CA ILE A 4 8.80 -12.09 -1.07
C ILE A 4 7.85 -13.23 -0.71
N LEU A 5 7.09 -13.05 0.37
CA LEU A 5 6.04 -14.00 0.75
C LEU A 5 4.80 -13.78 -0.13
N VAL A 6 4.23 -14.86 -0.63
CA VAL A 6 3.13 -14.84 -1.60
C VAL A 6 1.93 -15.60 -1.05
N ILE A 7 0.75 -15.02 -1.18
CA ILE A 7 -0.53 -15.73 -1.15
C ILE A 7 -0.94 -15.92 -2.61
N GLU A 8 -0.99 -17.17 -3.05
CA GLU A 8 -1.46 -17.49 -4.39
C GLU A 8 -2.96 -17.71 -4.36
N GLU A 9 -3.69 -16.97 -5.21
CA GLU A 9 -5.13 -16.88 -5.11
C GLU A 9 -5.86 -17.40 -6.34
N ASN A 10 -6.86 -18.26 -6.10
CA ASN A 10 -7.88 -18.63 -7.06
C ASN A 10 -9.02 -17.62 -7.00
N ARG A 11 -9.35 -16.98 -8.15
CA ARG A 11 -10.26 -15.84 -8.20
C ARG A 11 -11.66 -16.11 -7.67
N LEU A 12 -12.21 -17.30 -7.92
CA LEU A 12 -13.61 -17.63 -7.63
C LEU A 12 -13.72 -18.80 -6.66
N THR A 13 -14.59 -18.65 -5.66
CA THR A 13 -14.92 -19.70 -4.69
C THR A 13 -16.03 -20.59 -5.25
N GLY A 14 -15.78 -21.88 -5.39
CA GLY A 14 -16.77 -22.83 -5.92
C GLY A 14 -16.28 -24.27 -5.89
N VAL A 15 -17.22 -25.20 -6.00
CA VAL A 15 -16.96 -26.65 -5.85
C VAL A 15 -17.38 -27.49 -7.06
N ASN A 16 -17.82 -26.87 -8.14
CA ASN A 16 -18.05 -27.59 -9.39
C ASN A 16 -16.73 -28.03 -10.03
N GLU A 17 -16.81 -28.86 -11.06
CA GLU A 17 -15.66 -29.43 -11.72
C GLU A 17 -14.66 -28.36 -12.21
N GLU A 18 -15.15 -27.27 -12.78
CA GLU A 18 -14.30 -26.19 -13.29
C GLU A 18 -13.52 -25.47 -12.17
N HIS A 19 -14.19 -25.12 -11.05
CA HIS A 19 -13.52 -24.49 -9.92
C HIS A 19 -12.47 -25.41 -9.31
N THR A 20 -12.79 -26.70 -9.13
CA THR A 20 -11.83 -27.68 -8.61
C THR A 20 -10.65 -27.87 -9.54
N ARG A 21 -10.88 -27.88 -10.85
CA ARG A 21 -9.85 -28.00 -11.88
C ARG A 21 -8.90 -26.78 -11.87
N LEU A 22 -9.45 -25.57 -11.75
CA LEU A 22 -8.67 -24.34 -11.69
C LEU A 22 -7.81 -24.29 -10.42
N LEU A 23 -8.38 -24.58 -9.26
CA LEU A 23 -7.66 -24.67 -7.99
C LEU A 23 -6.51 -25.69 -8.07
N LYS A 24 -6.80 -26.89 -8.57
CA LYS A 24 -5.78 -27.94 -8.74
C LYS A 24 -4.65 -27.49 -9.66
N ARG A 25 -4.97 -26.87 -10.81
CA ARG A 25 -3.96 -26.36 -11.75
C ARG A 25 -3.08 -25.29 -11.14
N MET A 26 -3.64 -24.39 -10.36
CA MET A 26 -2.88 -23.37 -9.63
C MET A 26 -1.88 -24.05 -8.67
N ILE A 27 -2.34 -24.95 -7.84
CA ILE A 27 -1.49 -25.65 -6.87
C ILE A 27 -0.43 -26.50 -7.58
N ASP A 28 -0.78 -27.29 -8.59
CA ASP A 28 0.16 -28.15 -9.32
C ASP A 28 1.27 -27.32 -10.01
N ARG A 29 0.92 -26.16 -10.55
CA ARG A 29 1.88 -25.26 -11.22
C ARG A 29 2.85 -24.67 -10.22
N ASP A 30 2.35 -24.20 -9.06
CA ASP A 30 3.08 -23.25 -8.23
C ASP A 30 3.59 -23.83 -6.89
N ARG A 31 3.16 -25.03 -6.48
CA ARG A 31 3.53 -25.65 -5.18
C ARG A 31 5.04 -25.81 -4.94
N ASN A 32 5.85 -25.79 -6.00
CA ASN A 32 7.31 -25.88 -5.88
C ASN A 32 7.98 -24.50 -5.64
N HIS A 33 7.21 -23.41 -5.57
CA HIS A 33 7.71 -22.11 -5.23
C HIS A 33 7.72 -21.91 -3.70
N PRO A 34 8.88 -21.84 -3.05
CA PRO A 34 8.96 -21.75 -1.58
C PRO A 34 8.46 -20.42 -1.03
N CYS A 35 8.34 -19.39 -1.87
CA CYS A 35 7.78 -18.09 -1.47
C CYS A 35 6.26 -18.13 -1.23
N ILE A 36 5.55 -19.10 -1.81
CA ILE A 36 4.11 -19.26 -1.56
C ILE A 36 3.91 -19.83 -0.17
N ILE A 37 3.24 -19.08 0.69
CA ILE A 37 2.99 -19.45 2.10
C ILE A 37 1.56 -19.90 2.36
N LEU A 38 0.60 -19.44 1.54
CA LEU A 38 -0.83 -19.75 1.67
C LEU A 38 -1.46 -19.93 0.30
N TRP A 39 -2.48 -20.78 0.24
CA TRP A 39 -3.42 -20.88 -0.88
C TRP A 39 -4.70 -20.13 -0.54
N SER A 40 -5.07 -19.12 -1.34
CA SER A 40 -6.37 -18.45 -1.24
C SER A 40 -7.36 -19.03 -2.23
N VAL A 41 -8.56 -19.36 -1.74
CA VAL A 41 -9.58 -20.05 -2.56
C VAL A 41 -10.63 -19.13 -3.16
N GLY A 42 -10.50 -17.82 -2.98
CA GLY A 42 -11.38 -16.84 -3.61
C GLY A 42 -11.30 -15.47 -2.96
N ASN A 43 -11.87 -14.49 -3.65
CA ASN A 43 -11.86 -13.09 -3.26
C ASN A 43 -13.23 -12.46 -3.37
N GLU A 44 -13.75 -11.92 -2.24
CA GLU A 44 -14.93 -11.06 -2.15
C GLU A 44 -16.20 -11.62 -2.81
N GLU A 45 -16.55 -12.85 -2.50
CA GLU A 45 -17.77 -13.46 -2.99
C GLU A 45 -18.98 -13.07 -2.13
N TRP A 46 -19.39 -11.83 -2.19
CA TRP A 46 -20.42 -11.22 -1.34
C TRP A 46 -21.72 -12.03 -1.30
N GLY A 47 -22.05 -12.74 -2.38
CA GLY A 47 -23.23 -13.60 -2.47
C GLY A 47 -23.24 -14.75 -1.47
N ILE A 48 -22.08 -15.19 -0.97
CA ILE A 48 -21.91 -16.36 -0.11
C ILE A 48 -21.18 -16.08 1.21
N GLU A 49 -20.50 -14.96 1.37
CA GLU A 49 -19.67 -14.65 2.56
C GLU A 49 -20.43 -14.75 3.89
N TRP A 50 -21.72 -14.41 3.90
CA TRP A 50 -22.60 -14.41 5.08
C TRP A 50 -23.44 -15.68 5.24
N LYS A 51 -23.34 -16.63 4.32
CA LYS A 51 -24.25 -17.76 4.22
C LYS A 51 -23.60 -19.07 4.55
N GLU A 52 -24.41 -20.00 5.07
CA GLU A 52 -23.97 -21.36 5.37
C GLU A 52 -23.43 -22.11 4.14
N ASN A 53 -23.99 -21.85 2.96
CA ASN A 53 -23.45 -22.44 1.72
C ASN A 53 -22.01 -21.96 1.44
N GLY A 54 -21.67 -20.70 1.75
CA GLY A 54 -20.30 -20.21 1.68
C GLY A 54 -19.36 -20.96 2.62
N THR A 55 -19.80 -21.20 3.86
CA THR A 55 -19.06 -22.05 4.82
C THR A 55 -18.81 -23.45 4.25
N ARG A 56 -19.82 -24.10 3.69
CA ARG A 56 -19.69 -25.44 3.10
C ARG A 56 -18.77 -25.48 1.88
N ILE A 57 -18.89 -24.49 0.99
CA ILE A 57 -18.04 -24.36 -0.19
C ILE A 57 -16.59 -24.18 0.24
N ALA A 58 -16.30 -23.22 1.14
CA ALA A 58 -14.95 -22.99 1.61
C ALA A 58 -14.35 -24.19 2.36
N ALA A 59 -15.17 -24.92 3.15
CA ALA A 59 -14.75 -26.17 3.79
C ALA A 59 -14.32 -27.23 2.77
N THR A 60 -15.10 -27.43 1.71
CA THR A 60 -14.78 -28.37 0.64
C THR A 60 -13.50 -27.95 -0.10
N MET A 61 -13.36 -26.68 -0.41
CA MET A 61 -12.15 -26.15 -1.07
C MET A 61 -10.92 -26.31 -0.17
N ARG A 62 -11.05 -26.12 1.15
CA ARG A 62 -9.98 -26.40 2.11
C ARG A 62 -9.52 -27.86 2.05
N GLU A 63 -10.46 -28.80 2.01
CA GLU A 63 -10.12 -30.22 1.87
C GLU A 63 -9.38 -30.50 0.55
N TYR A 64 -9.77 -29.87 -0.54
CA TYR A 64 -9.04 -29.98 -1.81
C TYR A 64 -7.64 -29.38 -1.72
N CYS A 65 -7.47 -28.20 -1.11
CA CYS A 65 -6.14 -27.62 -0.89
C CYS A 65 -5.23 -28.59 -0.14
N HIS A 66 -5.68 -29.12 0.99
CA HIS A 66 -4.91 -30.06 1.81
C HIS A 66 -4.65 -31.40 1.11
N ARG A 67 -5.53 -31.82 0.20
CA ARG A 67 -5.33 -33.02 -0.62
C ARG A 67 -4.27 -32.80 -1.69
N PHE A 68 -4.26 -31.62 -2.33
CA PHE A 68 -3.33 -31.30 -3.41
C PHE A 68 -1.98 -30.82 -2.89
N ASP A 69 -1.96 -30.13 -1.75
CA ASP A 69 -0.77 -29.71 -1.04
C ASP A 69 -0.99 -29.70 0.49
N PRO A 70 -0.60 -30.76 1.20
CA PRO A 70 -0.74 -30.83 2.65
C PRO A 70 0.27 -29.94 3.41
N THR A 71 1.18 -29.28 2.72
CA THR A 71 2.27 -28.50 3.35
C THR A 71 1.91 -27.07 3.65
N ARG A 72 0.87 -26.54 3.03
CA ARG A 72 0.43 -25.13 3.17
C ARG A 72 -1.00 -25.02 3.67
N LEU A 73 -1.24 -23.95 4.39
CA LEU A 73 -2.56 -23.61 4.92
C LEU A 73 -3.42 -22.91 3.86
N MET A 74 -4.74 -22.99 4.04
CA MET A 74 -5.71 -22.33 3.18
C MET A 74 -6.25 -21.05 3.82
N THR A 75 -6.43 -20.01 3.02
CA THR A 75 -7.17 -18.79 3.32
C THR A 75 -8.27 -18.52 2.30
N VAL A 76 -9.12 -17.57 2.58
CA VAL A 76 -10.06 -16.97 1.65
C VAL A 76 -10.16 -15.49 1.98
N ALA A 77 -10.16 -14.63 0.98
CA ALA A 77 -10.24 -13.20 1.14
C ALA A 77 -11.71 -12.76 1.24
N SER A 78 -12.14 -12.33 2.43
CA SER A 78 -13.52 -11.91 2.69
C SER A 78 -13.61 -10.42 2.97
N SER A 79 -14.50 -9.74 2.27
CA SER A 79 -14.78 -8.31 2.45
C SER A 79 -15.45 -8.02 3.79
N SER A 80 -16.52 -8.75 4.14
CA SER A 80 -17.30 -8.45 5.34
C SER A 80 -17.98 -9.65 6.00
N GLY A 81 -18.03 -10.79 5.33
CA GLY A 81 -18.79 -11.94 5.76
C GLY A 81 -18.00 -12.94 6.62
N PRO A 82 -18.41 -13.21 7.88
CA PRO A 82 -17.69 -14.12 8.75
C PRO A 82 -17.89 -15.60 8.38
N ALA A 83 -18.98 -15.96 7.72
CA ALA A 83 -19.36 -17.36 7.51
C ALA A 83 -18.35 -18.11 6.63
N ILE A 84 -17.87 -17.47 5.56
CA ILE A 84 -16.88 -18.08 4.66
C ILE A 84 -15.53 -18.26 5.33
N LEU A 85 -15.21 -17.46 6.36
CA LEU A 85 -13.97 -17.53 7.11
C LEU A 85 -13.96 -18.67 8.15
N ILE A 86 -15.12 -19.22 8.51
CA ILE A 86 -15.22 -20.25 9.56
C ILE A 86 -14.33 -21.47 9.28
N PRO A 87 -14.35 -22.08 8.09
CA PRO A 87 -13.53 -23.26 7.80
C PRO A 87 -12.08 -22.93 7.41
N ALA A 88 -11.72 -21.68 7.17
CA ALA A 88 -10.37 -21.30 6.75
C ALA A 88 -9.34 -21.61 7.84
N ASP A 89 -8.15 -22.08 7.46
CA ASP A 89 -7.02 -22.25 8.38
C ASP A 89 -6.50 -20.92 8.87
N VAL A 90 -6.57 -19.92 7.99
CA VAL A 90 -6.22 -18.51 8.26
C VAL A 90 -7.34 -17.64 7.71
N ALA A 91 -7.96 -16.82 8.54
CA ALA A 91 -8.97 -15.87 8.10
C ALA A 91 -8.30 -14.71 7.34
N GLY A 92 -8.70 -14.51 6.08
CA GLY A 92 -8.25 -13.41 5.25
C GLY A 92 -9.28 -12.28 5.25
N TYR A 93 -8.92 -11.13 5.80
CA TYR A 93 -9.79 -9.97 5.81
C TYR A 93 -9.39 -8.99 4.70
N ASN A 94 -10.36 -8.61 3.87
CA ASN A 94 -10.20 -7.45 3.00
C ASN A 94 -10.77 -6.24 3.72
N TYR A 95 -9.96 -5.17 3.83
CA TYR A 95 -10.33 -3.94 4.54
C TYR A 95 -10.83 -4.21 5.95
N ILE A 96 -9.94 -4.68 6.80
CA ILE A 96 -10.24 -5.25 8.14
C ILE A 96 -11.07 -4.32 9.02
N LEU A 97 -10.95 -2.98 8.85
CA LEU A 97 -11.70 -2.00 9.63
C LEU A 97 -13.21 -2.06 9.41
N GLN A 98 -13.68 -2.68 8.33
CA GLN A 98 -15.12 -2.92 8.11
C GLN A 98 -15.64 -4.22 8.76
N ASN A 99 -14.75 -5.00 9.36
CA ASN A 99 -15.09 -6.28 9.98
C ASN A 99 -15.13 -6.17 11.51
N PRO A 100 -16.03 -6.86 12.21
CA PRO A 100 -16.07 -6.91 13.67
C PRO A 100 -15.00 -7.90 14.22
N VAL A 101 -13.74 -7.64 13.92
CA VAL A 101 -12.60 -8.53 14.19
C VAL A 101 -12.47 -8.94 15.64
N GLU A 102 -12.73 -8.01 16.56
CA GLU A 102 -12.68 -8.31 18.01
C GLU A 102 -13.78 -9.28 18.44
N GLN A 103 -14.96 -9.21 17.79
CA GLN A 103 -16.03 -10.18 18.01
C GLN A 103 -15.66 -11.53 17.40
N HIS A 104 -15.14 -11.54 16.17
CA HIS A 104 -14.69 -12.78 15.53
C HIS A 104 -13.60 -13.50 16.35
N ARG A 105 -12.70 -12.72 16.99
CA ARG A 105 -11.67 -13.27 17.88
C ARG A 105 -12.26 -13.91 19.14
N LYS A 106 -13.32 -13.32 19.70
CA LYS A 106 -14.03 -13.91 20.86
C LYS A 106 -14.78 -15.17 20.50
N ASP A 107 -15.47 -15.15 19.36
CA ASP A 107 -16.27 -16.29 18.87
C ASP A 107 -15.39 -17.47 18.43
N TYR A 108 -14.20 -17.18 17.95
CA TYR A 108 -13.24 -18.17 17.43
C TYR A 108 -11.83 -17.95 18.03
N PRO A 109 -11.66 -18.19 19.34
CA PRO A 109 -10.38 -17.99 20.01
C PRO A 109 -9.32 -18.95 19.41
N GLY A 110 -8.15 -18.43 19.09
CA GLY A 110 -7.08 -19.18 18.45
C GLY A 110 -7.12 -19.20 16.92
N ARG A 111 -8.12 -18.60 16.27
CA ARG A 111 -8.12 -18.42 14.82
C ARG A 111 -6.95 -17.52 14.41
N ARG A 112 -6.16 -18.02 13.47
CA ARG A 112 -5.13 -17.21 12.79
C ARG A 112 -5.81 -16.25 11.83
N ALA A 113 -5.30 -15.03 11.70
CA ALA A 113 -5.89 -14.03 10.82
C ALA A 113 -4.82 -13.09 10.25
N LEU A 114 -5.11 -12.57 9.06
CA LEU A 114 -4.31 -11.56 8.39
C LEU A 114 -5.20 -10.65 7.54
N GLY A 115 -4.67 -9.51 7.12
CA GLY A 115 -5.27 -8.69 6.06
C GLY A 115 -4.84 -9.21 4.71
N SER A 116 -5.78 -9.78 3.96
CA SER A 116 -5.52 -10.29 2.62
C SER A 116 -5.51 -9.20 1.56
N GLU A 117 -6.24 -8.10 1.82
CA GLU A 117 -6.27 -6.90 0.98
C GLU A 117 -6.56 -5.68 1.85
N GLU A 118 -5.60 -4.75 1.93
CA GLU A 118 -5.75 -3.63 2.86
C GLU A 118 -5.43 -2.27 2.25
N THR A 119 -6.17 -1.28 2.75
CA THR A 119 -5.87 0.15 2.69
C THR A 119 -5.45 0.65 1.30
N THR A 120 -6.38 0.65 0.37
CA THR A 120 -6.22 1.32 -0.93
C THR A 120 -5.89 2.81 -0.72
N GLY A 121 -4.63 3.16 -0.67
CA GLY A 121 -4.18 4.55 -0.47
C GLY A 121 -4.33 5.41 -1.71
N CYS A 122 -5.46 5.31 -2.40
CA CYS A 122 -5.70 5.93 -3.69
C CYS A 122 -5.24 7.38 -3.79
N GLY A 123 -4.46 7.68 -4.82
CA GLY A 123 -3.99 9.04 -5.11
C GLY A 123 -3.03 9.08 -6.29
N THR A 124 -3.02 10.18 -7.01
CA THR A 124 -2.08 10.42 -8.09
C THR A 124 -0.74 10.87 -7.52
N ARG A 125 0.37 10.25 -7.97
CA ARG A 125 1.70 10.63 -7.49
C ARG A 125 1.99 12.12 -7.69
N GLY A 126 2.39 12.81 -6.61
CA GLY A 126 2.74 14.23 -6.61
C GLY A 126 1.56 15.19 -6.80
N ILE A 127 0.33 14.74 -6.62
CA ILE A 127 -0.88 15.57 -6.67
C ILE A 127 -1.39 15.83 -5.26
N TYR A 128 -1.57 17.11 -4.93
CA TYR A 128 -1.99 17.58 -3.61
C TYR A 128 -3.27 18.42 -3.64
N PHE A 129 -3.82 18.64 -4.83
CA PHE A 129 -5.10 19.29 -5.07
C PHE A 129 -5.89 18.48 -6.09
N ASP A 130 -7.15 18.20 -5.80
CA ASP A 130 -8.01 17.44 -6.71
C ASP A 130 -8.24 18.19 -8.04
N ALA A 131 -8.10 17.48 -9.15
CA ALA A 131 -8.45 17.91 -10.49
C ALA A 131 -8.99 16.69 -11.25
N HIS A 132 -10.21 16.28 -10.90
CA HIS A 132 -10.83 15.05 -11.40
C HIS A 132 -11.07 15.07 -12.93
N ASP A 133 -11.26 16.25 -13.51
CA ASP A 133 -11.34 16.47 -14.97
C ASP A 133 -10.03 16.11 -15.69
N LYS A 134 -8.89 16.18 -14.97
CA LYS A 134 -7.57 15.78 -15.46
C LYS A 134 -7.16 14.37 -15.01
N GLY A 135 -8.04 13.63 -14.34
CA GLY A 135 -7.71 12.35 -13.75
C GLY A 135 -6.75 12.45 -12.56
N HIS A 136 -6.69 13.59 -11.90
CA HIS A 136 -5.83 13.82 -10.74
C HIS A 136 -6.62 13.75 -9.43
N MET A 137 -6.10 13.03 -8.46
CA MET A 137 -6.73 12.84 -7.16
C MET A 137 -5.70 12.90 -6.03
N VAL A 138 -6.04 13.64 -4.99
CA VAL A 138 -5.26 13.68 -3.75
C VAL A 138 -5.37 12.34 -3.02
N ALA A 139 -4.27 11.85 -2.48
CA ALA A 139 -4.23 10.61 -1.71
C ALA A 139 -5.23 10.64 -0.53
N HIS A 140 -5.94 9.53 -0.33
CA HIS A 140 -6.95 9.40 0.74
C HIS A 140 -6.32 9.59 2.12
N ASN A 141 -5.07 9.19 2.32
CA ASN A 141 -4.36 9.41 3.57
C ASN A 141 -4.31 10.90 4.00
N ARG A 142 -4.38 11.82 3.04
CA ARG A 142 -4.44 13.27 3.28
C ARG A 142 -5.86 13.82 3.44
N LYS A 143 -6.87 12.98 3.35
CA LYS A 143 -8.29 13.32 3.51
C LYS A 143 -8.89 12.59 4.73
N PRO A 144 -8.46 12.87 5.96
CA PRO A 144 -8.84 12.09 7.14
C PRO A 144 -10.34 12.08 7.44
N ASN A 145 -11.08 13.04 6.92
CA ASN A 145 -12.53 13.17 7.09
C ASN A 145 -13.32 12.81 5.83
N GLY A 146 -12.68 12.24 4.81
CA GLY A 146 -13.36 11.78 3.62
C GLY A 146 -14.26 10.57 3.91
N PRO A 147 -15.26 10.28 3.07
CA PRO A 147 -16.20 9.17 3.26
C PRO A 147 -15.49 7.81 3.32
N ASP A 148 -14.35 7.67 2.64
CA ASP A 148 -13.55 6.43 2.59
C ASP A 148 -12.36 6.43 3.55
N SER A 149 -12.28 7.40 4.45
CA SER A 149 -11.12 7.57 5.36
C SER A 149 -10.88 6.37 6.28
N LEU A 150 -11.93 5.60 6.56
CA LEU A 150 -11.84 4.39 7.40
C LEU A 150 -11.15 3.23 6.69
N LEU A 151 -11.46 3.04 5.40
CA LEU A 151 -11.02 1.88 4.62
C LEU A 151 -9.73 2.16 3.86
N ASN A 152 -9.48 3.42 3.50
CA ASN A 152 -8.48 3.81 2.52
C ASN A 152 -7.33 4.66 3.10
N CYS A 153 -7.27 4.81 4.42
CA CYS A 153 -6.17 5.53 5.08
C CYS A 153 -5.09 4.55 5.54
N ILE A 154 -3.97 4.52 4.84
CA ILE A 154 -2.85 3.60 5.12
C ILE A 154 -2.30 3.73 6.54
N GLU A 155 -2.18 4.95 7.06
CA GLU A 155 -1.73 5.20 8.42
C GLU A 155 -2.66 4.57 9.45
N ARG A 156 -3.97 4.67 9.23
CA ARG A 156 -4.99 4.10 10.10
C ARG A 156 -5.00 2.58 10.02
N GLY A 157 -4.92 2.03 8.80
CA GLY A 157 -4.81 0.59 8.58
C GLY A 157 -3.59 0.01 9.27
N TRP A 158 -2.41 0.59 9.05
CA TRP A 158 -1.19 0.10 9.69
C TRP A 158 -1.25 0.16 11.22
N LYS A 159 -1.72 1.27 11.80
CA LYS A 159 -1.90 1.38 13.26
C LYS A 159 -2.79 0.27 13.81
N PHE A 160 -3.86 -0.07 13.10
CA PHE A 160 -4.76 -1.14 13.51
C PHE A 160 -4.05 -2.49 13.64
N TYR A 161 -3.16 -2.81 12.69
CA TYR A 161 -2.37 -4.06 12.73
C TYR A 161 -1.27 -4.03 13.79
N ASP A 162 -0.51 -2.95 13.91
CA ASP A 162 0.58 -2.82 14.90
C ASP A 162 0.08 -2.95 16.34
N GLU A 163 -1.14 -2.50 16.62
CA GLU A 163 -1.80 -2.61 17.93
C GLU A 163 -2.34 -4.01 18.23
N ARG A 164 -2.33 -4.94 17.25
CA ARG A 164 -2.97 -6.26 17.37
C ARG A 164 -2.02 -7.41 17.03
N PRO A 165 -1.13 -7.79 17.97
CA PRO A 165 -0.10 -8.80 17.71
C PRO A 165 -0.64 -10.21 17.38
N TYR A 166 -1.94 -10.42 17.50
CA TYR A 166 -2.60 -11.65 17.06
C TYR A 166 -2.91 -11.69 15.57
N LEU A 167 -2.81 -10.58 14.86
CA LEU A 167 -2.88 -10.51 13.40
C LEU A 167 -1.48 -10.76 12.83
N ALA A 168 -1.38 -11.65 11.85
CA ALA A 168 -0.08 -12.03 11.27
C ALA A 168 0.54 -10.94 10.39
N GLY A 169 -0.21 -9.93 10.03
CA GLY A 169 0.21 -8.83 9.14
C GLY A 169 -0.85 -8.53 8.09
N LEU A 170 -0.44 -7.81 7.05
CA LEU A 170 -1.32 -7.40 5.97
C LEU A 170 -0.64 -7.48 4.60
N PHE A 171 -1.46 -7.61 3.57
CA PHE A 171 -1.11 -7.42 2.17
C PHE A 171 -1.77 -6.14 1.68
N TYR A 172 -0.97 -5.22 1.19
CA TYR A 172 -1.47 -3.91 0.76
C TYR A 172 -2.11 -3.98 -0.63
N TRP A 173 -3.28 -3.37 -0.82
CA TRP A 173 -3.87 -3.18 -2.13
C TRP A 173 -3.61 -1.75 -2.63
N THR A 174 -2.69 -1.53 -3.58
CA THR A 174 -1.94 -2.54 -4.29
C THR A 174 -0.51 -2.05 -4.54
N GLY A 175 0.35 -2.89 -5.09
CA GLY A 175 1.76 -2.52 -5.34
C GLY A 175 1.90 -1.40 -6.37
N PHE A 176 1.23 -1.52 -7.51
CA PHE A 176 1.34 -0.58 -8.64
C PHE A 176 -0.02 -0.05 -9.04
N ASP A 177 -0.04 1.16 -9.61
CA ASP A 177 -1.17 1.60 -10.40
C ASP A 177 -1.38 0.63 -11.57
N TYR A 178 -2.63 0.37 -11.94
CA TYR A 178 -2.95 -0.58 -12.99
C TYR A 178 -4.09 -0.07 -13.89
N ARG A 179 -4.16 -0.67 -15.09
CA ARG A 179 -5.20 -0.35 -16.08
C ARG A 179 -6.33 -1.38 -16.01
N GLY A 180 -7.51 -0.96 -16.50
CA GLY A 180 -8.70 -1.80 -16.64
C GLY A 180 -9.81 -1.40 -15.68
N GLU A 181 -9.52 -1.10 -14.41
CA GLU A 181 -10.49 -0.63 -13.42
C GLU A 181 -10.26 0.85 -13.15
N PRO A 182 -11.17 1.76 -13.55
CA PRO A 182 -10.96 3.20 -13.36
C PRO A 182 -11.37 3.71 -11.98
N ASN A 183 -11.92 2.87 -11.11
CA ASN A 183 -12.40 3.24 -9.79
C ASN A 183 -11.32 3.96 -8.94
N PRO A 184 -11.67 5.01 -8.17
CA PRO A 184 -12.99 5.64 -8.03
C PRO A 184 -13.31 6.66 -9.13
N MET A 185 -12.40 6.85 -10.09
CA MET A 185 -12.64 7.73 -11.23
C MET A 185 -13.68 7.12 -12.16
N LYS A 186 -14.24 7.96 -13.06
CA LYS A 186 -15.20 7.53 -14.08
C LYS A 186 -14.59 7.71 -15.46
N PHE A 187 -15.23 7.13 -16.48
CA PHE A 187 -14.86 7.40 -17.87
C PHE A 187 -14.64 8.93 -18.09
N PRO A 188 -13.57 9.36 -18.72
CA PRO A 188 -12.64 8.60 -19.59
C PRO A 188 -11.41 7.99 -18.88
N ALA A 189 -11.34 7.94 -17.57
CA ALA A 189 -10.26 7.26 -16.87
C ALA A 189 -10.22 5.77 -17.27
N THR A 190 -9.02 5.22 -17.46
CA THR A 190 -8.78 3.87 -17.96
C THR A 190 -8.00 2.99 -16.99
N GLY A 191 -7.74 3.48 -15.78
CA GLY A 191 -6.99 2.75 -14.77
C GLY A 191 -7.16 3.34 -13.40
N SER A 192 -6.81 2.56 -12.39
CA SER A 192 -6.83 2.94 -10.98
C SER A 192 -5.51 3.57 -10.56
N GLN A 193 -5.58 4.27 -9.42
CA GLN A 193 -4.43 4.89 -8.77
C GLN A 193 -4.26 4.37 -7.33
N PHE A 194 -4.58 3.08 -7.13
CA PHE A 194 -4.50 2.42 -5.83
C PHE A 194 -3.09 2.01 -5.42
N GLY A 195 -2.14 1.99 -6.40
CA GLY A 195 -0.77 1.59 -6.15
C GLY A 195 -0.04 2.45 -5.11
N ILE A 196 0.84 1.84 -4.32
CA ILE A 196 1.86 2.59 -3.56
C ILE A 196 2.99 3.09 -4.47
N LEU A 197 3.11 2.47 -5.64
CA LEU A 197 3.96 2.90 -6.76
C LEU A 197 3.06 3.31 -7.92
N ASP A 198 3.51 4.25 -8.73
CA ASP A 198 2.81 4.61 -9.96
C ASP A 198 3.01 3.55 -11.06
N TYR A 199 2.44 3.78 -12.26
CA TYR A 199 2.55 2.87 -13.41
C TYR A 199 4.00 2.56 -13.84
N CYS A 200 4.94 3.45 -13.49
CA CYS A 200 6.35 3.32 -13.85
C CYS A 200 7.21 2.81 -12.68
N GLY A 201 6.60 2.53 -11.53
CA GLY A 201 7.31 2.04 -10.34
C GLY A 201 7.88 3.13 -9.45
N PHE A 202 7.57 4.40 -9.69
CA PHE A 202 7.99 5.48 -8.79
C PHE A 202 7.14 5.48 -7.50
N PRO A 203 7.78 5.58 -6.32
CA PRO A 203 7.08 5.58 -5.05
C PRO A 203 6.20 6.81 -4.89
N LYS A 204 4.98 6.60 -4.43
CA LYS A 204 4.09 7.64 -3.92
C LYS A 204 4.40 7.93 -2.45
N ASP A 205 3.77 8.94 -1.88
CA ASP A 205 4.01 9.31 -0.47
C ASP A 205 3.72 8.16 0.49
N GLU A 206 2.70 7.35 0.21
CA GLU A 206 2.30 6.18 0.99
C GLU A 206 3.40 5.10 1.07
N ALA A 207 4.18 4.92 0.01
CA ALA A 207 5.33 4.02 0.02
C ALA A 207 6.38 4.47 1.04
N TRP A 208 6.59 5.78 1.17
CA TRP A 208 7.52 6.36 2.15
C TRP A 208 6.98 6.24 3.58
N TYR A 209 5.64 6.36 3.75
CA TYR A 209 5.00 6.07 5.03
C TYR A 209 5.27 4.63 5.46
N LEU A 210 4.97 3.65 4.61
CA LEU A 210 5.22 2.24 4.91
C LEU A 210 6.72 1.98 5.16
N LYS A 211 7.58 2.52 4.31
CA LYS A 211 9.03 2.37 4.49
C LYS A 211 9.49 2.91 5.85
N SER A 212 8.89 3.98 6.36
CA SER A 212 9.22 4.53 7.68
C SER A 212 8.96 3.56 8.84
N TRP A 213 7.99 2.65 8.68
CA TRP A 213 7.57 1.75 9.76
C TRP A 213 7.95 0.28 9.52
N TRP A 214 8.32 -0.07 8.29
CA TRP A 214 8.64 -1.45 7.91
C TRP A 214 10.14 -1.69 7.71
N THR A 215 10.99 -0.69 7.90
CA THR A 215 12.45 -0.83 7.78
C THR A 215 13.17 -0.09 8.89
N ASP A 216 14.37 -0.57 9.24
CA ASP A 216 15.29 0.10 10.14
C ASP A 216 16.19 1.14 9.44
N GLU A 217 16.18 1.16 8.10
CA GLU A 217 16.90 2.17 7.33
C GLU A 217 16.35 3.57 7.65
N PRO A 218 17.19 4.59 7.84
CA PRO A 218 16.71 5.94 8.08
C PRO A 218 15.85 6.48 6.95
N VAL A 219 14.64 6.89 7.26
CA VAL A 219 13.68 7.48 6.31
C VAL A 219 13.35 8.90 6.74
N LEU A 220 13.32 9.80 5.77
CA LEU A 220 12.85 11.18 5.93
C LEU A 220 12.26 11.64 4.61
N HIS A 221 10.94 11.78 4.54
CA HIS A 221 10.20 12.16 3.35
C HIS A 221 9.29 13.34 3.64
N ILE A 222 9.42 14.39 2.82
CA ILE A 222 8.65 15.63 2.94
C ILE A 222 7.56 15.62 1.87
N LEU A 223 6.34 15.94 2.27
CA LEU A 223 5.22 16.17 1.36
C LEU A 223 4.40 17.40 1.80
N PRO A 224 3.85 18.16 0.85
CA PRO A 224 3.95 18.04 -0.60
C PRO A 224 5.36 18.39 -1.11
N HIS A 225 5.63 18.10 -2.39
CA HIS A 225 6.71 18.78 -3.11
C HIS A 225 6.45 20.30 -3.07
N TRP A 226 7.52 21.13 -3.28
CA TRP A 226 7.38 22.58 -3.14
C TRP A 226 7.18 23.29 -4.49
N ASN A 227 6.59 22.59 -5.49
CA ASN A 227 6.17 23.12 -6.79
C ASN A 227 4.66 23.31 -6.81
N LEU A 228 4.16 24.34 -6.14
CA LEU A 228 2.74 24.62 -5.95
C LEU A 228 2.36 25.93 -6.64
N GLN A 229 2.77 26.09 -7.89
CA GLN A 229 2.47 27.29 -8.69
C GLN A 229 0.97 27.58 -8.72
N GLY A 230 0.59 28.84 -8.46
CA GLY A 230 -0.79 29.30 -8.37
C GLY A 230 -1.39 29.21 -6.97
N HIS A 231 -0.62 28.75 -5.98
CA HIS A 231 -0.99 28.69 -4.56
C HIS A 231 -0.15 29.63 -3.68
N GLU A 232 0.50 30.62 -4.30
CA GLU A 232 1.28 31.61 -3.55
C GLU A 232 0.39 32.38 -2.58
N GLY A 233 0.75 32.32 -1.30
CA GLY A 233 -0.04 32.92 -0.21
C GLY A 233 -0.97 31.95 0.50
N ASP A 234 -1.21 30.76 -0.05
CA ASP A 234 -2.04 29.76 0.60
C ASP A 234 -1.31 29.09 1.80
N SER A 235 -2.08 28.73 2.82
CA SER A 235 -1.58 27.95 3.94
C SER A 235 -1.50 26.47 3.57
N ILE A 236 -0.30 25.95 3.46
CA ILE A 236 -0.02 24.56 3.10
C ILE A 236 0.28 23.74 4.36
N ASP A 237 -0.35 22.56 4.45
CA ASP A 237 -0.06 21.56 5.47
C ASP A 237 1.08 20.67 4.99
N ILE A 238 2.26 20.84 5.58
CA ILE A 238 3.48 20.11 5.25
C ILE A 238 3.57 18.91 6.19
N TRP A 239 3.61 17.70 5.62
CA TRP A 239 3.81 16.48 6.39
C TRP A 239 5.22 15.95 6.21
N VAL A 240 5.66 15.20 7.23
CA VAL A 240 6.92 14.45 7.17
C VAL A 240 6.69 13.04 7.67
N TYR A 241 7.04 12.06 6.82
CA TYR A 241 7.15 10.65 7.20
C TYR A 241 8.60 10.32 7.57
N SER A 242 8.79 9.68 8.70
CA SER A 242 10.13 9.34 9.19
C SER A 242 10.09 8.24 10.26
N ASN A 243 11.21 7.53 10.40
CA ASN A 243 11.52 6.67 11.55
C ASN A 243 12.63 7.25 12.46
N CYS A 244 12.89 8.54 12.33
CA CYS A 244 13.71 9.29 13.28
C CYS A 244 12.94 9.51 14.59
N ASP A 245 13.66 9.78 15.70
CA ASP A 245 13.01 10.09 16.98
C ASP A 245 12.35 11.48 16.97
N GLU A 246 12.96 12.42 16.25
CA GLU A 246 12.51 13.81 16.13
C GLU A 246 12.85 14.38 14.74
N VAL A 247 12.06 15.35 14.31
CA VAL A 247 12.30 16.11 13.07
C VAL A 247 12.18 17.60 13.30
N GLU A 248 13.14 18.37 12.76
CA GLU A 248 13.12 19.83 12.67
C GLU A 248 12.79 20.24 11.22
N LEU A 249 11.87 21.19 11.05
CA LEU A 249 11.51 21.71 9.73
C LEU A 249 11.97 23.17 9.57
N THR A 250 12.40 23.50 8.37
CA THR A 250 12.76 24.87 7.96
C THR A 250 12.08 25.16 6.62
N VAL A 251 11.41 26.32 6.52
CA VAL A 251 10.75 26.78 5.28
C VAL A 251 11.35 28.14 4.91
N ASN A 252 11.92 28.23 3.71
CA ASN A 252 12.56 29.45 3.19
C ASN A 252 13.53 30.10 4.21
N GLY A 253 14.37 29.28 4.83
CA GLY A 253 15.34 29.71 5.83
C GLY A 253 14.78 29.98 7.25
N LYS A 254 13.45 30.05 7.39
CA LYS A 254 12.82 30.22 8.70
C LYS A 254 12.64 28.86 9.37
N LYS A 255 13.30 28.68 10.49
CA LYS A 255 13.12 27.48 11.32
C LYS A 255 11.73 27.46 11.95
N LEU A 256 11.09 26.31 11.88
CA LEU A 256 9.92 25.96 12.65
C LEU A 256 10.34 25.10 13.85
N ASP A 257 9.35 24.63 14.62
CA ASP A 257 9.63 23.79 15.79
C ASP A 257 10.20 22.43 15.43
N ARG A 258 10.97 21.84 16.32
CA ARG A 258 11.40 20.46 16.32
C ARG A 258 10.36 19.63 17.09
N LYS A 259 9.88 18.56 16.47
CA LYS A 259 8.80 17.70 17.01
C LYS A 259 9.25 16.27 17.21
N PRO A 260 8.82 15.59 18.28
CA PRO A 260 8.98 14.16 18.42
C PRO A 260 8.10 13.43 17.41
N MET A 261 8.62 12.33 16.80
CA MET A 261 7.89 11.52 15.84
C MET A 261 6.92 10.59 16.58
N PRO A 262 5.60 10.69 16.32
CA PRO A 262 4.64 9.74 16.86
C PRO A 262 4.78 8.38 16.17
N ARG A 263 4.83 7.30 16.94
CA ARG A 263 4.90 5.95 16.38
C ARG A 263 3.74 5.70 15.41
N ASN A 264 4.05 5.11 14.26
CA ASN A 264 3.10 4.82 13.18
C ASN A 264 2.32 6.04 12.66
N GLY A 265 2.82 7.25 12.92
CA GLY A 265 2.18 8.49 12.51
C GLY A 265 3.03 9.30 11.55
N HIS A 266 2.67 10.56 11.44
CA HIS A 266 3.40 11.58 10.72
C HIS A 266 3.54 12.84 11.57
N LEU A 267 4.42 13.72 11.18
CA LEU A 267 4.49 15.09 11.71
C LEU A 267 3.89 16.05 10.70
N SER A 268 3.20 17.09 11.18
CA SER A 268 2.66 18.15 10.34
C SER A 268 3.04 19.53 10.84
N TRP A 269 3.22 20.47 9.89
CA TRP A 269 3.42 21.91 10.10
C TRP A 269 2.62 22.68 9.07
N LYS A 270 2.15 23.86 9.43
CA LYS A 270 1.53 24.78 8.48
C LYS A 270 2.49 25.90 8.12
N ALA A 271 2.60 26.19 6.84
CA ALA A 271 3.37 27.32 6.34
C ALA A 271 2.66 27.96 5.15
N VAL A 272 2.82 29.27 5.00
CA VAL A 272 2.35 29.98 3.81
C VAL A 272 3.29 29.64 2.65
N PHE A 273 2.71 29.16 1.54
CA PHE A 273 3.51 28.86 0.36
C PHE A 273 4.08 30.13 -0.27
N GLN A 274 5.37 30.09 -0.48
CA GLN A 274 6.12 30.97 -1.37
C GLN A 274 7.18 30.12 -2.05
N PRO A 275 7.50 30.37 -3.33
CA PRO A 275 8.62 29.70 -4.00
C PRO A 275 9.89 29.72 -3.16
N GLY A 276 10.62 28.61 -3.13
CA GLY A 276 11.82 28.44 -2.32
C GLY A 276 12.05 27.00 -1.90
N ALA A 277 12.38 26.76 -0.62
CA ALA A 277 12.78 25.45 -0.15
C ALA A 277 12.16 25.07 1.19
N VAL A 278 11.79 23.79 1.33
CA VAL A 278 11.45 23.16 2.59
C VAL A 278 12.51 22.12 2.93
N LYS A 279 13.12 22.26 4.09
CA LYS A 279 14.17 21.35 4.59
C LYS A 279 13.73 20.70 5.88
N ALA A 280 13.82 19.39 5.93
CA ALA A 280 13.66 18.60 7.15
C ALA A 280 15.00 18.03 7.59
N VAL A 281 15.22 17.97 8.91
CA VAL A 281 16.38 17.32 9.54
C VAL A 281 15.87 16.31 10.55
N GLY A 282 16.23 15.04 10.36
CA GLY A 282 15.91 13.93 11.24
C GLY A 282 17.00 13.69 12.27
N TYR A 283 16.58 13.42 13.50
CA TYR A 283 17.46 13.14 14.63
C TYR A 283 17.13 11.78 15.24
N LYS A 284 18.18 11.04 15.64
CA LYS A 284 18.06 9.79 16.40
C LYS A 284 19.05 9.82 17.54
N ASN A 285 18.57 9.53 18.77
CA ASN A 285 19.37 9.65 20.00
C ASN A 285 20.03 11.04 20.14
N GLY A 286 19.30 12.10 19.81
CA GLY A 286 19.76 13.48 19.85
C GLY A 286 20.74 13.90 18.75
N LYS A 287 21.22 12.96 17.89
CA LYS A 287 22.16 13.23 16.82
C LYS A 287 21.44 13.39 15.48
N LYS A 288 21.85 14.36 14.68
CA LYS A 288 21.40 14.49 13.29
C LYS A 288 21.88 13.30 12.48
N ILE A 289 20.95 12.59 11.84
CA ILE A 289 21.28 11.42 11.00
C ILE A 289 20.93 11.61 9.54
N LEU A 290 19.93 12.45 9.24
CA LEU A 290 19.42 12.60 7.87
C LEU A 290 18.95 14.04 7.64
N ALA A 291 19.07 14.52 6.41
CA ALA A 291 18.45 15.77 5.97
C ALA A 291 17.89 15.59 4.55
N ARG A 292 16.75 16.19 4.31
CA ARG A 292 16.11 16.26 2.99
C ARG A 292 15.64 17.67 2.72
N THR A 293 15.70 18.06 1.44
CA THR A 293 15.18 19.34 0.97
C THR A 293 14.32 19.09 -0.26
N VAL A 294 13.18 19.74 -0.32
CA VAL A 294 12.36 19.88 -1.53
C VAL A 294 12.34 21.36 -1.90
N GLU A 295 12.47 21.67 -3.19
CA GLU A 295 12.63 23.03 -3.69
C GLU A 295 11.64 23.31 -4.82
N THR A 296 11.24 24.56 -4.95
CA THR A 296 10.53 25.03 -6.13
C THR A 296 11.51 25.05 -7.30
N THR A 297 11.19 24.33 -8.37
CA THR A 297 12.00 24.26 -9.58
C THR A 297 11.67 25.40 -10.55
N GLY A 298 12.63 25.76 -11.38
CA GLY A 298 12.44 26.63 -12.52
C GLY A 298 11.79 25.92 -13.71
N ALA A 299 11.81 26.58 -14.87
CA ALA A 299 11.37 25.97 -16.12
C ALA A 299 12.32 24.81 -16.51
N PRO A 300 11.80 23.71 -17.08
CA PRO A 300 12.64 22.61 -17.55
C PRO A 300 13.69 23.09 -18.54
N ALA A 301 14.97 22.80 -18.28
CA ALA A 301 16.11 23.20 -19.10
C ALA A 301 16.78 22.03 -19.80
N ARG A 302 16.72 20.82 -19.23
CA ARG A 302 17.33 19.63 -19.81
C ARG A 302 16.58 18.34 -19.46
N ILE A 303 16.83 17.31 -20.27
CA ILE A 303 16.43 15.93 -19.99
C ILE A 303 17.67 15.20 -19.45
N SER A 304 17.57 14.58 -18.29
CA SER A 304 18.55 13.65 -17.74
C SER A 304 18.08 12.21 -17.95
N LEU A 305 18.96 11.36 -18.47
CA LEU A 305 18.72 9.94 -18.67
C LEU A 305 19.77 9.17 -17.85
N THR A 306 19.31 8.34 -16.93
CA THR A 306 20.18 7.53 -16.07
C THR A 306 19.77 6.07 -16.16
N ALA A 307 20.70 5.21 -16.59
CA ALA A 307 20.49 3.76 -16.60
C ALA A 307 20.85 3.14 -15.23
N ASP A 308 20.10 2.11 -14.81
CA ASP A 308 20.40 1.33 -13.60
C ASP A 308 21.71 0.54 -13.75
N ARG A 309 22.08 0.20 -15.00
CA ARG A 309 23.30 -0.50 -15.37
C ARG A 309 23.91 0.12 -16.63
N PRO A 310 25.23 0.36 -16.64
CA PRO A 310 25.91 0.96 -17.80
C PRO A 310 26.15 -0.04 -18.95
N VAL A 311 26.07 -1.36 -18.67
CA VAL A 311 26.33 -2.43 -19.64
C VAL A 311 25.29 -3.52 -19.50
N ILE A 312 24.77 -3.98 -20.62
CA ILE A 312 23.89 -5.15 -20.73
C ILE A 312 24.51 -6.18 -21.68
N GLN A 313 24.14 -7.46 -21.52
CA GLN A 313 24.54 -8.53 -22.44
C GLN A 313 23.55 -8.62 -23.58
N ALA A 314 24.05 -8.80 -24.80
CA ALA A 314 23.22 -8.94 -26.01
C ALA A 314 22.69 -10.38 -26.16
N ASP A 315 21.95 -10.88 -25.17
CA ASP A 315 21.45 -12.27 -25.10
C ASP A 315 19.92 -12.37 -25.27
N ASN A 316 19.24 -11.29 -25.61
CA ASN A 316 17.78 -11.14 -25.68
C ASN A 316 17.03 -11.39 -24.36
N ARG A 317 17.72 -11.36 -23.22
CA ARG A 317 17.16 -11.56 -21.89
C ARG A 317 17.52 -10.44 -20.92
N ASP A 318 18.73 -9.92 -21.08
CA ASP A 318 19.23 -8.87 -20.22
C ASP A 318 18.60 -7.52 -20.59
N VAL A 319 18.18 -6.77 -19.56
CA VAL A 319 17.48 -5.48 -19.71
C VAL A 319 18.08 -4.44 -18.78
N THR A 320 18.00 -3.17 -19.15
CA THR A 320 18.31 -2.04 -18.28
C THR A 320 17.08 -1.14 -18.16
N VAL A 321 16.88 -0.57 -16.99
CA VAL A 321 15.83 0.43 -16.74
C VAL A 321 16.47 1.81 -16.78
N CYS A 322 15.89 2.70 -17.60
CA CYS A 322 16.34 4.08 -17.71
C CYS A 322 15.37 5.02 -17.01
N ASN A 323 15.85 5.79 -16.04
CA ASN A 323 15.10 6.90 -15.46
C ASN A 323 15.26 8.14 -16.36
N ILE A 324 14.13 8.77 -16.66
CA ILE A 324 14.07 10.02 -17.41
C ILE A 324 13.60 11.11 -16.46
N GLU A 325 14.38 12.17 -16.34
CA GLU A 325 14.06 13.31 -15.50
C GLU A 325 14.12 14.61 -16.31
N LEU A 326 13.17 15.50 -16.04
CA LEU A 326 13.25 16.89 -16.47
C LEU A 326 13.90 17.72 -15.37
N GLN A 327 14.95 18.44 -15.69
CA GLN A 327 15.72 19.23 -14.74
C GLN A 327 15.76 20.70 -15.18
N ASP A 328 15.74 21.60 -14.21
CA ASP A 328 15.80 23.05 -14.43
C ASP A 328 17.24 23.60 -14.44
N LYS A 329 18.21 22.75 -14.09
CA LYS A 329 19.65 23.10 -14.03
C LYS A 329 20.52 22.02 -14.63
#